data_c22ec1f71d77b934832fb49636978cf1
#
_entry.id   c22ec1f71d77b934832fb49636978cf1
#
_cell.length_a   1.000
_cell.length_b   1.000
_cell.length_c   1.000
_cell.angle_alpha   90.00
_cell.angle_beta   90.00
_cell.angle_gamma   90.00
#
_symmetry.space_group_name_H-M   'P 1'
#
loop_
_entity.id
_entity.type
_entity.pdbx_description
1 polymer ?
#
loop_
_entity_poly.entity_id
_entity_poly.type
_entity_poly.pdbx_seq_one_letter_code
_entity_poly.pdbx_strand_id
1 'polypeptide(L)'
;MVKGYVGNEMFEKALDLFEQIHLSLTNVIYAIVFNACAKLCNDRAMKIGKKLLAKMPENYRNDNITSTSAIDMLIKFGDVESAERMFRSIKVKSTNIYGALMNGYNLNGESWKCFKIFEEMKEKDIIPDEIAWNILIGACSKSGMLHHCQYIVNQIPLNIQNKIRIQNSLIDMWGKCGSIENAKNVFNLVVDRDTITYNAMINAFGLNGMGSQAAELYREMPNNLRDHVSQLCVLNACSHAGLLHEARTIFNEISLKTESIITTMVDCLSRLFMFDEAQKLIEDYEKTN
;
A
#
# COMPACT_ATOMS: atom_id res chain seq x y z
N MET A 1 -29.48 10.31 -4.00
CA MET A 1 -29.33 10.02 -2.56
C MET A 1 -28.26 8.96 -2.26
N VAL A 2 -28.29 7.75 -2.87
CA VAL A 2 -27.25 6.72 -2.63
C VAL A 2 -25.82 7.27 -2.86
N LYS A 3 -25.59 7.99 -3.97
CA LYS A 3 -24.31 8.66 -4.26
C LYS A 3 -23.91 9.67 -3.16
N GLY A 4 -24.86 10.39 -2.60
CA GLY A 4 -24.61 11.34 -1.51
C GLY A 4 -24.18 10.64 -0.22
N TYR A 5 -24.80 9.53 0.15
CA TYR A 5 -24.39 8.74 1.31
C TYR A 5 -22.98 8.15 1.13
N VAL A 6 -22.66 7.59 -0.05
CA VAL A 6 -21.33 7.06 -0.33
C VAL A 6 -20.27 8.17 -0.33
N GLY A 7 -20.59 9.35 -0.88
CA GLY A 7 -19.67 10.50 -0.87
C GLY A 7 -19.40 11.09 0.53
N ASN A 8 -20.28 10.83 1.50
CA ASN A 8 -20.09 11.18 2.91
C ASN A 8 -19.70 9.99 3.79
N GLU A 9 -19.19 8.92 3.19
CA GLU A 9 -18.72 7.69 3.87
C GLU A 9 -19.80 6.97 4.72
N MET A 10 -21.08 7.26 4.48
CA MET A 10 -22.23 6.63 5.15
C MET A 10 -22.65 5.36 4.41
N PHE A 11 -21.74 4.39 4.28
CA PHE A 11 -21.92 3.22 3.40
C PHE A 11 -23.07 2.32 3.84
N GLU A 12 -23.30 2.11 5.14
CA GLU A 12 -24.45 1.33 5.63
C GLU A 12 -25.78 1.97 5.20
N LYS A 13 -25.95 3.29 5.40
CA LYS A 13 -27.16 4.01 4.97
C LYS A 13 -27.33 3.99 3.44
N ALA A 14 -26.23 3.96 2.70
CA ALA A 14 -26.28 3.81 1.26
C ALA A 14 -26.87 2.46 0.85
N LEU A 15 -26.46 1.37 1.53
CA LEU A 15 -27.00 0.03 1.29
C LEU A 15 -28.44 -0.12 1.79
N ASP A 16 -28.81 0.46 2.94
CA ASP A 16 -30.20 0.47 3.43
C ASP A 16 -31.13 1.11 2.41
N LEU A 17 -30.72 2.28 1.87
CA LEU A 17 -31.51 2.94 0.83
C LEU A 17 -31.56 2.12 -0.46
N PHE A 18 -30.42 1.49 -0.83
CA PHE A 18 -30.37 0.66 -2.03
C PHE A 18 -31.34 -0.54 -1.96
N GLU A 19 -31.44 -1.22 -0.81
CA GLU A 19 -32.36 -2.36 -0.63
C GLU A 19 -33.83 -1.96 -0.74
N GLN A 20 -34.17 -0.68 -0.54
CA GLN A 20 -35.51 -0.13 -0.70
C GLN A 20 -35.84 0.32 -2.13
N ILE A 21 -34.85 0.35 -3.02
CA ILE A 21 -35.06 0.77 -4.41
C ILE A 21 -35.66 -0.37 -5.23
N HIS A 22 -36.83 -0.14 -5.79
CA HIS A 22 -37.55 -1.06 -6.69
C HIS A 22 -37.48 -0.64 -8.17
N LEU A 23 -36.68 0.38 -8.50
CA LEU A 23 -36.54 0.93 -9.84
C LEU A 23 -35.47 0.17 -10.65
N SER A 24 -35.50 0.33 -11.97
CA SER A 24 -34.42 -0.17 -12.84
C SER A 24 -33.09 0.48 -12.50
N LEU A 25 -32.08 -0.34 -12.25
CA LEU A 25 -30.75 0.13 -11.85
C LEU A 25 -29.96 0.56 -13.09
N THR A 26 -29.29 1.71 -12.98
CA THR A 26 -28.33 2.18 -13.99
C THR A 26 -26.92 1.67 -13.67
N ASN A 27 -26.00 1.67 -14.67
CA ASN A 27 -24.59 1.35 -14.46
C ASN A 27 -23.97 2.17 -13.33
N VAL A 28 -24.32 3.45 -13.20
CA VAL A 28 -23.85 4.33 -12.13
C VAL A 28 -24.25 3.81 -10.74
N ILE A 29 -25.49 3.32 -10.59
CA ILE A 29 -25.97 2.76 -9.31
C ILE A 29 -25.20 1.46 -8.99
N TYR A 30 -25.00 0.59 -9.99
CA TYR A 30 -24.16 -0.62 -9.83
C TYR A 30 -22.79 -0.26 -9.31
N ALA A 31 -22.08 0.68 -9.96
CA ALA A 31 -20.72 1.08 -9.57
C ALA A 31 -20.67 1.66 -8.13
N ILE A 32 -21.65 2.52 -7.78
CA ILE A 32 -21.72 3.12 -6.44
C ILE A 32 -21.96 2.07 -5.35
N VAL A 33 -22.87 1.11 -5.60
CA VAL A 33 -23.18 0.06 -4.64
C VAL A 33 -22.01 -0.92 -4.50
N PHE A 34 -21.34 -1.31 -5.59
CA PHE A 34 -20.12 -2.12 -5.50
C PHE A 34 -19.03 -1.42 -4.70
N ASN A 35 -18.85 -0.10 -4.90
CA ASN A 35 -17.88 0.68 -4.12
C ASN A 35 -18.27 0.72 -2.63
N ALA A 36 -19.55 0.94 -2.28
CA ALA A 36 -20.01 0.88 -0.90
C ALA A 36 -19.76 -0.49 -0.27
N CYS A 37 -20.05 -1.58 -0.99
CA CYS A 37 -19.78 -2.94 -0.54
C CYS A 37 -18.28 -3.18 -0.30
N ALA A 38 -17.42 -2.73 -1.21
CA ALA A 38 -15.97 -2.83 -1.09
C ALA A 38 -15.40 -2.07 0.13
N LYS A 39 -16.01 -0.93 0.49
CA LYS A 39 -15.60 -0.11 1.64
C LYS A 39 -16.04 -0.69 2.97
N LEU A 40 -17.25 -1.24 3.05
CA LEU A 40 -17.76 -1.89 4.27
C LEU A 40 -17.10 -3.23 4.55
N CYS A 41 -16.85 -4.01 3.53
CA CYS A 41 -16.15 -5.29 3.59
C CYS A 41 -16.68 -6.25 4.70
N ASN A 42 -18.02 -6.29 4.90
CA ASN A 42 -18.70 -7.17 5.86
C ASN A 42 -19.60 -8.20 5.16
N ASP A 43 -20.12 -9.17 5.91
CA ASP A 43 -20.94 -10.27 5.35
C ASP A 43 -22.22 -9.79 4.66
N ARG A 44 -22.85 -8.74 5.18
CA ARG A 44 -24.05 -8.13 4.57
C ARG A 44 -23.69 -7.53 3.20
N ALA A 45 -22.65 -6.70 3.16
CA ALA A 45 -22.17 -6.08 1.93
C ALA A 45 -21.75 -7.13 0.90
N MET A 46 -21.11 -8.22 1.32
CA MET A 46 -20.77 -9.36 0.45
C MET A 46 -22.02 -9.97 -0.20
N LYS A 47 -23.05 -10.25 0.59
CA LYS A 47 -24.33 -10.83 0.11
C LYS A 47 -25.01 -9.89 -0.91
N ILE A 48 -25.10 -8.61 -0.58
CA ILE A 48 -25.70 -7.59 -1.48
C ILE A 48 -24.89 -7.49 -2.77
N GLY A 49 -23.56 -7.36 -2.68
CA GLY A 49 -22.68 -7.22 -3.83
C GLY A 49 -22.73 -8.43 -4.76
N LYS A 50 -22.67 -9.67 -4.23
CA LYS A 50 -22.77 -10.91 -5.03
C LYS A 50 -24.15 -11.06 -5.69
N LYS A 51 -25.23 -10.72 -4.97
CA LYS A 51 -26.59 -10.73 -5.52
C LYS A 51 -26.76 -9.70 -6.65
N LEU A 52 -26.18 -8.51 -6.47
CA LEU A 52 -26.19 -7.44 -7.46
C LEU A 52 -25.38 -7.85 -8.71
N LEU A 53 -24.19 -8.41 -8.52
CA LEU A 53 -23.34 -8.90 -9.61
C LEU A 53 -24.02 -9.99 -10.45
N ALA A 54 -24.71 -10.94 -9.81
CA ALA A 54 -25.46 -11.98 -10.50
C ALA A 54 -26.59 -11.43 -11.38
N LYS A 55 -27.19 -10.30 -10.99
CA LYS A 55 -28.28 -9.65 -11.75
C LYS A 55 -27.77 -8.60 -12.74
N MET A 56 -26.45 -8.35 -12.80
CA MET A 56 -25.88 -7.30 -13.63
C MET A 56 -26.04 -7.63 -15.13
N PRO A 57 -26.68 -6.75 -15.91
CA PRO A 57 -26.83 -6.93 -17.36
C PRO A 57 -25.46 -6.99 -18.08
N GLU A 58 -25.40 -7.72 -19.19
CA GLU A 58 -24.16 -7.91 -19.93
C GLU A 58 -23.56 -6.59 -20.47
N ASN A 59 -24.40 -5.66 -20.90
CA ASN A 59 -23.93 -4.34 -21.35
C ASN A 59 -23.22 -3.55 -20.23
N TYR A 60 -23.58 -3.72 -18.95
CA TYR A 60 -22.90 -3.08 -17.82
C TYR A 60 -21.61 -3.79 -17.42
N ARG A 61 -21.47 -5.08 -17.80
CA ARG A 61 -20.18 -5.81 -17.63
C ARG A 61 -19.08 -5.30 -18.55
N ASN A 62 -19.45 -4.59 -19.63
CA ASN A 62 -18.49 -3.95 -20.54
C ASN A 62 -18.33 -2.44 -20.25
N ASP A 63 -19.03 -1.89 -19.24
CA ASP A 63 -18.80 -0.53 -18.78
C ASP A 63 -17.59 -0.49 -17.84
N ASN A 64 -16.57 0.30 -18.19
CA ASN A 64 -15.30 0.32 -17.49
C ASN A 64 -15.43 0.68 -16.00
N ILE A 65 -16.30 1.63 -15.66
CA ILE A 65 -16.47 2.11 -14.27
C ILE A 65 -17.14 1.02 -13.43
N THR A 66 -18.24 0.45 -13.94
CA THR A 66 -18.99 -0.61 -13.26
C THR A 66 -18.12 -1.85 -13.06
N SER A 67 -17.39 -2.25 -14.08
CA SER A 67 -16.54 -3.44 -14.05
C SER A 67 -15.35 -3.27 -13.11
N THR A 68 -14.71 -2.10 -13.11
CA THR A 68 -13.63 -1.80 -12.16
C THR A 68 -14.12 -1.88 -10.72
N SER A 69 -15.30 -1.26 -10.43
CA SER A 69 -15.88 -1.28 -9.09
C SER A 69 -16.29 -2.68 -8.63
N ALA A 70 -16.79 -3.51 -9.54
CA ALA A 70 -17.16 -4.89 -9.24
C ALA A 70 -15.91 -5.77 -9.00
N ILE A 71 -14.85 -5.60 -9.79
CA ILE A 71 -13.57 -6.29 -9.58
C ILE A 71 -12.97 -5.88 -8.23
N ASP A 72 -12.92 -4.58 -7.91
CA ASP A 72 -12.40 -4.09 -6.62
C ASP A 72 -13.20 -4.68 -5.44
N MET A 73 -14.52 -4.71 -5.55
CA MET A 73 -15.39 -5.32 -4.54
C MET A 73 -15.06 -6.82 -4.33
N LEU A 74 -14.98 -7.60 -5.40
CA LEU A 74 -14.67 -9.04 -5.31
C LEU A 74 -13.31 -9.28 -4.65
N ILE A 75 -12.32 -8.47 -5.01
CA ILE A 75 -10.97 -8.51 -4.46
C ILE A 75 -10.96 -8.19 -2.95
N LYS A 76 -11.69 -7.15 -2.53
CA LYS A 76 -11.80 -6.79 -1.11
C LYS A 76 -12.43 -7.90 -0.27
N PHE A 77 -13.33 -8.68 -0.87
CA PHE A 77 -13.88 -9.88 -0.24
C PHE A 77 -12.99 -11.14 -0.37
N GLY A 78 -11.79 -11.03 -0.95
CA GLY A 78 -10.87 -12.16 -1.16
C GLY A 78 -11.30 -13.11 -2.28
N ASP A 79 -12.35 -12.77 -3.06
CA ASP A 79 -12.86 -13.60 -4.16
C ASP A 79 -12.12 -13.31 -5.48
N VAL A 80 -10.81 -13.62 -5.47
CA VAL A 80 -9.89 -13.36 -6.59
C VAL A 80 -10.31 -14.12 -7.84
N GLU A 81 -10.78 -15.37 -7.68
CA GLU A 81 -11.24 -16.16 -8.83
C GLU A 81 -12.42 -15.53 -9.58
N SER A 82 -13.41 -15.01 -8.83
CA SER A 82 -14.54 -14.32 -9.46
C SER A 82 -14.12 -13.03 -10.12
N ALA A 83 -13.17 -12.30 -9.52
CA ALA A 83 -12.57 -11.11 -10.14
C ALA A 83 -11.84 -11.45 -11.44
N GLU A 84 -11.06 -12.53 -11.48
CA GLU A 84 -10.39 -13.02 -12.70
C GLU A 84 -11.39 -13.43 -13.78
N ARG A 85 -12.45 -14.19 -13.42
CA ARG A 85 -13.52 -14.57 -14.36
C ARG A 85 -14.19 -13.34 -14.96
N MET A 86 -14.50 -12.36 -14.11
CA MET A 86 -15.07 -11.10 -14.56
C MET A 86 -14.12 -10.34 -15.48
N PHE A 87 -12.86 -10.19 -15.10
CA PHE A 87 -11.84 -9.55 -15.92
C PHE A 87 -11.74 -10.19 -17.31
N ARG A 88 -11.73 -11.53 -17.39
CA ARG A 88 -11.67 -12.26 -18.66
C ARG A 88 -12.90 -12.08 -19.53
N SER A 89 -14.08 -11.85 -18.94
CA SER A 89 -15.33 -11.64 -19.68
C SER A 89 -15.43 -10.27 -20.35
N ILE A 90 -14.63 -9.28 -19.92
CA ILE A 90 -14.66 -7.92 -20.46
C ILE A 90 -13.96 -7.87 -21.82
N LYS A 91 -14.70 -7.42 -22.84
CA LYS A 91 -14.20 -7.37 -24.23
C LYS A 91 -13.13 -6.31 -24.44
N VAL A 92 -13.38 -5.11 -23.95
CA VAL A 92 -12.45 -3.96 -24.07
C VAL A 92 -12.05 -3.50 -22.66
N LYS A 93 -10.79 -3.67 -22.33
CA LYS A 93 -10.25 -3.38 -21.00
C LYS A 93 -9.49 -2.07 -21.00
N SER A 94 -9.83 -1.18 -20.07
CA SER A 94 -9.06 0.02 -19.79
C SER A 94 -7.90 -0.26 -18.82
N THR A 95 -6.92 0.65 -18.75
CA THR A 95 -5.82 0.60 -17.78
C THR A 95 -6.33 0.44 -16.35
N ASN A 96 -7.45 1.08 -15.99
CA ASN A 96 -8.04 0.97 -14.66
C ASN A 96 -8.48 -0.46 -14.30
N ILE A 97 -9.02 -1.21 -15.25
CA ILE A 97 -9.45 -2.60 -15.04
C ILE A 97 -8.22 -3.49 -14.80
N TYR A 98 -7.15 -3.30 -15.57
CA TYR A 98 -5.88 -3.99 -15.35
C TYR A 98 -5.30 -3.62 -13.98
N GLY A 99 -5.29 -2.33 -13.64
CA GLY A 99 -4.83 -1.83 -12.34
C GLY A 99 -5.62 -2.42 -11.17
N ALA A 100 -6.96 -2.49 -11.27
CA ALA A 100 -7.79 -3.07 -10.23
C ALA A 100 -7.45 -4.56 -9.97
N LEU A 101 -7.28 -5.36 -11.04
CA LEU A 101 -6.91 -6.77 -10.90
C LEU A 101 -5.50 -6.94 -10.33
N MET A 102 -4.51 -6.18 -10.82
CA MET A 102 -3.14 -6.22 -10.29
C MET A 102 -3.07 -5.81 -8.82
N ASN A 103 -3.80 -4.75 -8.44
CA ASN A 103 -3.91 -4.36 -7.03
C ASN A 103 -4.51 -5.48 -6.18
N GLY A 104 -5.48 -6.19 -6.73
CA GLY A 104 -6.07 -7.37 -6.10
C GLY A 104 -5.06 -8.47 -5.82
N TYR A 105 -4.24 -8.81 -6.79
CA TYR A 105 -3.17 -9.78 -6.60
C TYR A 105 -2.19 -9.33 -5.52
N ASN A 106 -1.84 -8.04 -5.49
CA ASN A 106 -0.99 -7.49 -4.44
C ASN A 106 -1.60 -7.59 -3.04
N LEU A 107 -2.92 -7.39 -2.91
CA LEU A 107 -3.61 -7.49 -1.63
C LEU A 107 -3.76 -8.93 -1.13
N ASN A 108 -3.90 -9.87 -2.05
CA ASN A 108 -4.15 -11.28 -1.72
C ASN A 108 -2.87 -12.16 -1.76
N GLY A 109 -1.68 -11.56 -1.77
CA GLY A 109 -0.40 -12.30 -1.71
C GLY A 109 0.01 -12.98 -3.02
N GLU A 110 -0.67 -12.70 -4.13
CA GLU A 110 -0.41 -13.28 -5.45
C GLU A 110 0.33 -12.30 -6.39
N SER A 111 1.18 -11.44 -5.83
CA SER A 111 1.85 -10.33 -6.55
C SER A 111 2.59 -10.76 -7.82
N TRP A 112 3.08 -12.00 -7.88
CA TRP A 112 3.72 -12.55 -9.06
C TRP A 112 2.80 -12.61 -10.29
N LYS A 113 1.47 -12.65 -10.11
CA LYS A 113 0.50 -12.61 -11.21
C LYS A 113 0.46 -11.23 -11.90
N CYS A 114 0.86 -10.16 -11.20
CA CYS A 114 0.91 -8.81 -11.78
C CYS A 114 1.82 -8.75 -13.02
N PHE A 115 2.91 -9.50 -13.02
CA PHE A 115 3.84 -9.53 -14.16
C PHE A 115 3.20 -10.14 -15.41
N LYS A 116 2.36 -11.18 -15.26
CA LYS A 116 1.61 -11.76 -16.38
C LYS A 116 0.58 -10.78 -16.94
N ILE A 117 -0.08 -10.04 -16.06
CA ILE A 117 -1.04 -9.00 -16.46
C ILE A 117 -0.35 -7.86 -17.18
N PHE A 118 0.84 -7.47 -16.74
CA PHE A 118 1.65 -6.46 -17.40
C PHE A 118 2.06 -6.88 -18.83
N GLU A 119 2.50 -8.13 -19.01
CA GLU A 119 2.79 -8.64 -20.36
C GLU A 119 1.52 -8.67 -21.24
N GLU A 120 0.35 -9.04 -20.70
CA GLU A 120 -0.92 -8.94 -21.44
C GLU A 120 -1.25 -7.50 -21.84
N MET A 121 -0.96 -6.50 -20.98
CA MET A 121 -1.12 -5.08 -21.34
C MET A 121 -0.23 -4.71 -22.52
N LYS A 122 1.04 -5.14 -22.51
CA LYS A 122 1.99 -4.88 -23.61
C LYS A 122 1.55 -5.51 -24.93
N GLU A 123 1.12 -6.78 -24.91
CA GLU A 123 0.63 -7.48 -26.09
C GLU A 123 -0.60 -6.82 -26.72
N LYS A 124 -1.36 -6.06 -25.93
CA LYS A 124 -2.55 -5.32 -26.38
C LYS A 124 -2.31 -3.81 -26.60
N ASP A 125 -1.07 -3.38 -26.60
CA ASP A 125 -0.68 -1.97 -26.73
C ASP A 125 -1.35 -1.04 -25.70
N ILE A 126 -1.66 -1.56 -24.48
CA ILE A 126 -2.22 -0.77 -23.41
C ILE A 126 -1.08 -0.20 -22.56
N ILE A 127 -0.94 1.11 -22.59
CA ILE A 127 0.13 1.82 -21.88
C ILE A 127 -0.26 1.97 -20.41
N PRO A 128 0.56 1.45 -19.46
CA PRO A 128 0.32 1.68 -18.03
C PRO A 128 0.40 3.15 -17.66
N ASP A 129 -0.56 3.62 -16.88
CA ASP A 129 -0.51 4.95 -16.26
C ASP A 129 0.34 4.94 -14.96
N GLU A 130 0.45 6.09 -14.31
CA GLU A 130 1.22 6.22 -13.07
C GLU A 130 0.73 5.27 -11.97
N ILE A 131 -0.58 5.06 -11.88
CA ILE A 131 -1.18 4.17 -10.88
C ILE A 131 -0.80 2.72 -11.16
N ALA A 132 -0.91 2.29 -12.41
CA ALA A 132 -0.53 0.93 -12.83
C ALA A 132 0.97 0.67 -12.60
N TRP A 133 1.84 1.64 -12.88
CA TRP A 133 3.26 1.54 -12.58
C TRP A 133 3.52 1.42 -11.07
N ASN A 134 2.84 2.22 -10.26
CA ASN A 134 2.98 2.13 -8.80
C ASN A 134 2.54 0.77 -8.25
N ILE A 135 1.48 0.19 -8.80
CA ILE A 135 1.01 -1.17 -8.45
C ILE A 135 2.05 -2.23 -8.84
N LEU A 136 2.68 -2.10 -10.01
CA LEU A 136 3.74 -3.01 -10.47
C LEU A 136 5.00 -2.90 -9.59
N ILE A 137 5.41 -1.70 -9.21
CA ILE A 137 6.50 -1.48 -8.25
C ILE A 137 6.15 -2.13 -6.91
N GLY A 138 4.90 -1.99 -6.45
CA GLY A 138 4.42 -2.68 -5.25
C GLY A 138 4.47 -4.21 -5.37
N ALA A 139 4.20 -4.76 -6.55
CA ALA A 139 4.33 -6.20 -6.81
C ALA A 139 5.80 -6.65 -6.75
N CYS A 140 6.71 -5.86 -7.30
CA CYS A 140 8.15 -6.08 -7.19
C CYS A 140 8.60 -6.10 -5.72
N SER A 141 8.19 -5.09 -4.96
CA SER A 141 8.47 -4.96 -3.52
C SER A 141 8.03 -6.18 -2.71
N LYS A 142 6.88 -6.75 -3.04
CA LYS A 142 6.32 -7.93 -2.35
C LYS A 142 6.95 -9.25 -2.82
N SER A 143 7.32 -9.35 -4.08
CA SER A 143 7.94 -10.57 -4.61
C SER A 143 9.39 -10.74 -4.20
N GLY A 144 10.11 -9.65 -3.89
CA GLY A 144 11.52 -9.65 -3.55
C GLY A 144 12.46 -10.13 -4.68
N MET A 145 11.95 -10.33 -5.88
CA MET A 145 12.71 -10.87 -7.02
C MET A 145 13.47 -9.78 -7.76
N LEU A 146 14.73 -9.56 -7.39
CA LEU A 146 15.58 -8.47 -7.91
C LEU A 146 15.58 -8.38 -9.46
N HIS A 147 15.62 -9.52 -10.15
CA HIS A 147 15.61 -9.54 -11.62
C HIS A 147 14.31 -8.97 -12.21
N HIS A 148 13.16 -9.31 -11.61
CA HIS A 148 11.87 -8.74 -12.04
C HIS A 148 11.78 -7.25 -11.73
N CYS A 149 12.32 -6.82 -10.58
CA CYS A 149 12.39 -5.40 -10.22
C CYS A 149 13.17 -4.61 -11.27
N GLN A 150 14.36 -5.08 -11.64
CA GLN A 150 15.20 -4.45 -12.66
C GLN A 150 14.50 -4.41 -14.03
N TYR A 151 13.85 -5.50 -14.43
CA TYR A 151 13.09 -5.57 -15.68
C TYR A 151 11.96 -4.53 -15.70
N ILE A 152 11.14 -4.45 -14.66
CA ILE A 152 10.04 -3.50 -14.57
C ILE A 152 10.54 -2.06 -14.58
N VAL A 153 11.57 -1.74 -13.77
CA VAL A 153 12.11 -0.37 -13.70
C VAL A 153 12.62 0.11 -15.06
N ASN A 154 13.26 -0.76 -15.83
CA ASN A 154 13.75 -0.43 -17.17
C ASN A 154 12.61 -0.16 -18.18
N GLN A 155 11.37 -0.59 -17.88
CA GLN A 155 10.21 -0.32 -18.75
C GLN A 155 9.48 0.97 -18.38
N ILE A 156 9.72 1.54 -17.19
CA ILE A 156 9.01 2.75 -16.74
C ILE A 156 9.54 3.95 -17.55
N PRO A 157 8.66 4.73 -18.22
CA PRO A 157 9.07 5.94 -18.92
C PRO A 157 9.72 6.97 -17.99
N LEU A 158 10.76 7.69 -18.44
CA LEU A 158 11.49 8.66 -17.61
C LEU A 158 10.60 9.75 -17.00
N ASN A 159 9.61 10.24 -17.74
CA ASN A 159 8.65 11.22 -17.23
C ASN A 159 7.78 10.68 -16.07
N ILE A 160 7.61 9.38 -15.98
CA ILE A 160 6.94 8.71 -14.86
C ILE A 160 7.95 8.44 -13.74
N GLN A 161 9.15 7.95 -14.04
CA GLN A 161 10.20 7.71 -13.05
C GLN A 161 10.54 8.96 -12.22
N ASN A 162 10.50 10.15 -12.85
CA ASN A 162 10.82 11.42 -12.19
C ASN A 162 9.71 11.95 -11.26
N LYS A 163 8.58 11.28 -11.18
CA LYS A 163 7.52 11.68 -10.22
C LYS A 163 7.89 11.22 -8.82
N ILE A 164 7.81 12.12 -7.85
CA ILE A 164 8.22 11.87 -6.46
C ILE A 164 7.53 10.63 -5.86
N ARG A 165 6.25 10.42 -6.15
CA ARG A 165 5.50 9.24 -5.69
C ARG A 165 6.13 7.94 -6.22
N ILE A 166 6.54 7.91 -7.48
CA ILE A 166 7.19 6.75 -8.09
C ILE A 166 8.60 6.57 -7.50
N GLN A 167 9.37 7.65 -7.35
CA GLN A 167 10.69 7.61 -6.73
C GLN A 167 10.64 7.05 -5.31
N ASN A 168 9.68 7.51 -4.49
CA ASN A 168 9.47 6.98 -3.14
C ASN A 168 9.16 5.48 -3.15
N SER A 169 8.29 5.04 -4.07
CA SER A 169 7.98 3.61 -4.22
C SER A 169 9.16 2.79 -4.73
N LEU A 170 10.01 3.34 -5.59
CA LEU A 170 11.25 2.70 -6.07
C LEU A 170 12.28 2.55 -4.94
N ILE A 171 12.44 3.57 -4.08
CA ILE A 171 13.33 3.50 -2.92
C ILE A 171 12.89 2.36 -1.98
N ASP A 172 11.59 2.30 -1.64
CA ASP A 172 11.02 1.24 -0.80
C ASP A 172 11.21 -0.15 -1.44
N MET A 173 10.91 -0.26 -2.73
CA MET A 173 11.08 -1.51 -3.47
C MET A 173 12.53 -1.99 -3.47
N TRP A 174 13.49 -1.13 -3.80
CA TRP A 174 14.90 -1.49 -3.82
C TRP A 174 15.42 -1.87 -2.44
N GLY A 175 14.98 -1.16 -1.40
CA GLY A 175 15.29 -1.49 -0.01
C GLY A 175 14.81 -2.91 0.37
N LYS A 176 13.56 -3.25 0.03
CA LYS A 176 12.97 -4.57 0.30
C LYS A 176 13.58 -5.70 -0.55
N CYS A 177 14.06 -5.38 -1.74
CA CYS A 177 14.77 -6.33 -2.60
C CYS A 177 16.25 -6.48 -2.26
N GLY A 178 16.76 -5.83 -1.22
CA GLY A 178 18.14 -5.90 -0.78
C GLY A 178 19.12 -5.11 -1.66
N SER A 179 18.64 -4.27 -2.56
CA SER A 179 19.48 -3.50 -3.49
C SER A 179 19.64 -2.06 -3.03
N ILE A 180 20.40 -1.88 -1.94
CA ILE A 180 20.55 -0.58 -1.29
C ILE A 180 21.21 0.47 -2.17
N GLU A 181 22.12 0.08 -3.06
CA GLU A 181 22.78 1.00 -3.99
C GLU A 181 21.77 1.59 -5.00
N ASN A 182 20.84 0.79 -5.52
CA ASN A 182 19.78 1.29 -6.38
C ASN A 182 18.83 2.22 -5.59
N ALA A 183 18.51 1.90 -4.31
CA ALA A 183 17.72 2.78 -3.46
C ALA A 183 18.41 4.14 -3.25
N LYS A 184 19.73 4.16 -2.94
CA LYS A 184 20.54 5.38 -2.81
C LYS A 184 20.57 6.19 -4.12
N ASN A 185 20.74 5.53 -5.26
CA ASN A 185 20.76 6.19 -6.56
C ASN A 185 19.46 6.93 -6.81
N VAL A 186 18.31 6.28 -6.57
CA VAL A 186 17.01 6.95 -6.71
C VAL A 186 16.86 8.09 -5.69
N PHE A 187 17.21 7.87 -4.41
CA PHE A 187 17.14 8.89 -3.37
C PHE A 187 17.96 10.13 -3.72
N ASN A 188 19.16 9.97 -4.29
CA ASN A 188 20.02 11.07 -4.70
C ASN A 188 19.49 11.86 -5.90
N LEU A 189 18.63 11.25 -6.74
CA LEU A 189 17.98 11.92 -7.85
C LEU A 189 16.76 12.75 -7.41
N VAL A 190 16.21 12.52 -6.22
CA VAL A 190 15.08 13.32 -5.70
C VAL A 190 15.59 14.69 -5.28
N VAL A 191 15.12 15.74 -5.97
CA VAL A 191 15.53 17.14 -5.70
C VAL A 191 14.85 17.66 -4.44
N ASP A 192 13.52 17.59 -4.39
CA ASP A 192 12.70 18.08 -3.27
C ASP A 192 12.21 16.90 -2.42
N ARG A 193 13.07 16.45 -1.50
CA ARG A 193 12.77 15.30 -0.65
C ARG A 193 11.72 15.66 0.39
N ASP A 194 10.63 14.89 0.42
CA ASP A 194 9.58 14.98 1.43
C ASP A 194 9.80 13.97 2.57
N THR A 195 8.94 14.02 3.58
CA THR A 195 8.94 13.07 4.72
C THR A 195 8.91 11.61 4.24
N ILE A 196 8.14 11.32 3.18
CA ILE A 196 7.99 9.94 2.66
C ILE A 196 9.31 9.48 2.03
N THR A 197 10.01 10.37 1.30
CA THR A 197 11.32 10.07 0.70
C THR A 197 12.36 9.68 1.77
N TYR A 198 12.46 10.47 2.84
CA TYR A 198 13.37 10.16 3.94
C TYR A 198 12.98 8.86 4.65
N ASN A 199 11.69 8.69 4.97
CA ASN A 199 11.20 7.49 5.65
C ASN A 199 11.46 6.22 4.82
N ALA A 200 11.25 6.27 3.50
CA ALA A 200 11.55 5.16 2.61
C ALA A 200 13.03 4.77 2.63
N MET A 201 13.95 5.76 2.63
CA MET A 201 15.39 5.49 2.62
C MET A 201 15.89 5.02 4.00
N ILE A 202 15.41 5.63 5.10
CA ILE A 202 15.72 5.19 6.47
C ILE A 202 15.27 3.74 6.66
N ASN A 203 14.04 3.41 6.23
CA ASN A 203 13.53 2.04 6.28
C ASN A 203 14.35 1.09 5.41
N ALA A 204 14.76 1.50 4.20
CA ALA A 204 15.61 0.71 3.31
C ALA A 204 16.95 0.38 3.99
N PHE A 205 17.59 1.34 4.65
CA PHE A 205 18.80 1.08 5.46
C PHE A 205 18.53 0.08 6.58
N GLY A 206 17.44 0.26 7.34
CA GLY A 206 17.08 -0.65 8.44
C GLY A 206 16.87 -2.09 7.99
N LEU A 207 16.13 -2.30 6.89
CA LEU A 207 15.87 -3.62 6.31
C LEU A 207 17.16 -4.33 5.83
N ASN A 208 18.18 -3.55 5.51
CA ASN A 208 19.49 -4.08 5.04
C ASN A 208 20.57 -4.10 6.13
N GLY A 209 20.20 -3.96 7.41
CA GLY A 209 21.11 -4.02 8.55
C GLY A 209 22.06 -2.81 8.67
N MET A 210 21.76 -1.72 7.99
CA MET A 210 22.57 -0.51 7.94
C MET A 210 22.04 0.55 8.94
N GLY A 211 21.86 0.17 10.20
CA GLY A 211 21.27 1.00 11.24
C GLY A 211 22.02 2.30 11.50
N SER A 212 23.36 2.31 11.38
CA SER A 212 24.18 3.52 11.55
C SER A 212 23.85 4.56 10.48
N GLN A 213 23.74 4.14 9.21
CA GLN A 213 23.37 5.01 8.10
C GLN A 213 21.93 5.50 8.22
N ALA A 214 21.01 4.65 8.74
CA ALA A 214 19.64 5.06 9.04
C ALA A 214 19.60 6.16 10.08
N ALA A 215 20.37 6.05 11.19
CA ALA A 215 20.46 7.04 12.24
C ALA A 215 21.11 8.35 11.75
N GLU A 216 22.16 8.26 10.92
CA GLU A 216 22.80 9.42 10.29
C GLU A 216 21.81 10.17 9.39
N LEU A 217 21.14 9.46 8.48
CA LEU A 217 20.15 10.07 7.59
C LEU A 217 18.97 10.70 8.37
N TYR A 218 18.53 10.08 9.48
CA TYR A 218 17.51 10.66 10.35
C TYR A 218 17.99 11.98 10.98
N ARG A 219 19.25 12.09 11.37
CA ARG A 219 19.83 13.34 11.90
C ARG A 219 19.97 14.43 10.83
N GLU A 220 20.26 14.04 9.58
CA GLU A 220 20.31 14.96 8.43
C GLU A 220 18.91 15.44 7.99
N MET A 221 17.86 14.65 8.28
CA MET A 221 16.50 14.98 7.92
C MET A 221 16.07 16.29 8.61
N PRO A 222 15.53 17.29 7.85
CA PRO A 222 15.05 18.54 8.43
C PRO A 222 14.01 18.31 9.53
N ASN A 223 14.10 19.03 10.64
CA ASN A 223 13.22 18.84 11.80
C ASN A 223 11.73 18.96 11.48
N ASN A 224 11.37 19.87 10.56
CA ASN A 224 9.99 20.08 10.12
C ASN A 224 9.44 18.91 9.27
N LEU A 225 10.29 18.01 8.81
CA LEU A 225 9.90 16.81 8.07
C LEU A 225 9.86 15.55 8.95
N ARG A 226 10.45 15.61 10.16
CA ARG A 226 10.45 14.49 11.10
C ARG A 226 9.05 14.30 11.68
N ASP A 227 8.50 13.13 11.46
CA ASP A 227 7.20 12.72 11.98
C ASP A 227 7.29 11.45 12.83
N HIS A 228 6.16 10.99 13.32
CA HIS A 228 6.07 9.75 14.08
C HIS A 228 6.57 8.53 13.28
N VAL A 229 6.34 8.50 11.96
CA VAL A 229 6.78 7.39 11.10
C VAL A 229 8.30 7.38 10.97
N SER A 230 8.94 8.54 10.79
CA SER A 230 10.40 8.66 10.72
C SER A 230 11.07 8.19 12.02
N GLN A 231 10.46 8.52 13.18
CA GLN A 231 10.92 8.07 14.49
C GLN A 231 10.85 6.54 14.62
N LEU A 232 9.74 5.93 14.19
CA LEU A 232 9.60 4.47 14.18
C LEU A 232 10.60 3.80 13.24
N CYS A 233 10.78 4.33 12.03
CA CYS A 233 11.72 3.77 11.06
C CYS A 233 13.14 3.73 11.60
N VAL A 234 13.62 4.82 12.20
CA VAL A 234 15.00 4.88 12.72
C VAL A 234 15.17 4.03 13.98
N LEU A 235 14.20 3.99 14.89
CA LEU A 235 14.28 3.13 16.07
C LEU A 235 14.28 1.64 15.67
N ASN A 236 13.44 1.24 14.71
CA ASN A 236 13.45 -0.11 14.17
C ASN A 236 14.80 -0.44 13.51
N ALA A 237 15.37 0.48 12.73
CA ALA A 237 16.68 0.28 12.11
C ALA A 237 17.79 0.09 13.16
N CYS A 238 17.78 0.87 14.23
CA CYS A 238 18.71 0.71 15.35
C CYS A 238 18.50 -0.61 16.10
N SER A 239 17.22 -1.01 16.35
CA SER A 239 16.87 -2.28 16.99
C SER A 239 17.42 -3.47 16.20
N HIS A 240 17.16 -3.51 14.89
CA HIS A 240 17.64 -4.60 14.02
C HIS A 240 19.17 -4.65 13.89
N ALA A 241 19.85 -3.52 13.99
CA ALA A 241 21.31 -3.45 13.94
C ALA A 241 21.99 -3.60 15.31
N GLY A 242 21.22 -3.76 16.40
CA GLY A 242 21.79 -3.88 17.75
C GLY A 242 22.39 -2.59 18.31
N LEU A 243 22.03 -1.44 17.79
CA LEU A 243 22.59 -0.12 18.14
C LEU A 243 21.85 0.51 19.32
N LEU A 244 21.99 -0.09 20.51
CA LEU A 244 21.28 0.33 21.72
C LEU A 244 21.55 1.80 22.11
N HIS A 245 22.80 2.23 22.02
CA HIS A 245 23.17 3.61 22.38
C HIS A 245 22.45 4.63 21.48
N GLU A 246 22.45 4.37 20.16
CA GLU A 246 21.76 5.21 19.18
C GLU A 246 20.24 5.21 19.43
N ALA A 247 19.66 4.02 19.63
CA ALA A 247 18.24 3.87 19.92
C ALA A 247 17.83 4.66 21.18
N ARG A 248 18.60 4.59 22.27
CA ARG A 248 18.35 5.35 23.51
C ARG A 248 18.45 6.86 23.26
N THR A 249 19.48 7.32 22.54
CA THR A 249 19.65 8.73 22.22
C THR A 249 18.44 9.27 21.48
N ILE A 250 18.06 8.61 20.38
CA ILE A 250 16.90 9.02 19.57
C ILE A 250 15.60 8.93 20.38
N PHE A 251 15.40 7.84 21.13
CA PHE A 251 14.22 7.67 21.98
C PHE A 251 14.07 8.80 23.01
N ASN A 252 15.17 9.24 23.63
CA ASN A 252 15.15 10.32 24.62
C ASN A 252 14.82 11.69 23.98
N GLU A 253 15.20 11.92 22.73
CA GLU A 253 14.90 13.14 21.97
C GLU A 253 13.43 13.24 21.56
N ILE A 254 12.71 12.12 21.50
CA ILE A 254 11.28 12.10 21.12
C ILE A 254 10.44 12.66 22.29
N SER A 255 9.75 13.76 22.03
CA SER A 255 8.93 14.42 23.06
C SER A 255 7.65 13.64 23.39
N LEU A 256 6.94 13.13 22.37
CA LEU A 256 5.70 12.36 22.53
C LEU A 256 5.99 10.87 22.34
N LYS A 257 6.04 10.13 23.43
CA LYS A 257 6.26 8.69 23.44
C LYS A 257 4.92 7.95 23.33
N THR A 258 4.50 7.71 22.10
CA THR A 258 3.30 6.91 21.83
C THR A 258 3.53 5.43 22.15
N GLU A 259 2.45 4.66 22.27
CA GLU A 259 2.52 3.22 22.50
C GLU A 259 3.44 2.49 21.49
N SER A 260 3.36 2.87 20.22
CA SER A 260 4.21 2.27 19.17
C SER A 260 5.69 2.59 19.32
N ILE A 261 6.05 3.80 19.79
CA ILE A 261 7.43 4.19 20.09
C ILE A 261 7.95 3.39 21.32
N ILE A 262 7.14 3.26 22.37
CA ILE A 262 7.47 2.44 23.54
C ILE A 262 7.67 0.99 23.13
N THR A 263 6.73 0.41 22.38
CA THR A 263 6.80 -0.98 21.92
C THR A 263 8.08 -1.23 21.10
N THR A 264 8.44 -0.29 20.21
CA THR A 264 9.67 -0.39 19.42
C THR A 264 10.93 -0.35 20.29
N MET A 265 10.95 0.49 21.33
CA MET A 265 12.08 0.53 22.25
C MET A 265 12.14 -0.72 23.13
N VAL A 266 11.00 -1.26 23.57
CA VAL A 266 10.90 -2.53 24.29
C VAL A 266 11.42 -3.69 23.41
N ASP A 267 11.06 -3.73 22.10
CA ASP A 267 11.63 -4.72 21.17
C ASP A 267 13.16 -4.60 21.08
N CYS A 268 13.67 -3.37 20.96
CA CYS A 268 15.11 -3.13 20.93
C CYS A 268 15.83 -3.64 22.19
N LEU A 269 15.31 -3.33 23.38
CA LEU A 269 15.85 -3.79 24.66
C LEU A 269 15.78 -5.31 24.77
N SER A 270 14.66 -5.91 24.38
CA SER A 270 14.43 -7.37 24.45
C SER A 270 15.37 -8.14 23.52
N ARG A 271 15.62 -7.66 22.31
CA ARG A 271 16.59 -8.24 21.37
C ARG A 271 18.02 -8.26 21.92
N LEU A 272 18.33 -7.32 22.81
CA LEU A 272 19.65 -7.17 23.45
C LEU A 272 19.69 -7.77 24.85
N PHE A 273 18.67 -8.57 25.23
CA PHE A 273 18.55 -9.24 26.54
C PHE A 273 18.49 -8.29 27.75
N MET A 274 18.07 -7.04 27.53
CA MET A 274 17.91 -6.01 28.59
C MET A 274 16.51 -6.06 29.19
N PHE A 275 16.09 -7.24 29.67
CA PHE A 275 14.68 -7.49 30.08
C PHE A 275 14.23 -6.65 31.25
N ASP A 276 15.09 -6.38 32.23
CA ASP A 276 14.73 -5.54 33.39
C ASP A 276 14.41 -4.10 32.98
N GLU A 277 15.16 -3.55 32.02
CA GLU A 277 14.90 -2.21 31.50
C GLU A 277 13.64 -2.19 30.62
N ALA A 278 13.42 -3.22 29.82
CA ALA A 278 12.20 -3.37 29.02
C ALA A 278 10.96 -3.42 29.93
N GLN A 279 11.00 -4.23 31.00
CA GLN A 279 9.92 -4.33 31.96
C GLN A 279 9.65 -2.98 32.66
N LYS A 280 10.69 -2.30 33.11
CA LYS A 280 10.56 -0.98 33.73
C LYS A 280 9.95 0.06 32.79
N LEU A 281 10.33 0.04 31.50
CA LEU A 281 9.79 0.96 30.52
C LEU A 281 8.27 0.75 30.29
N ILE A 282 7.81 -0.53 30.31
CA ILE A 282 6.39 -0.86 30.23
C ILE A 282 5.66 -0.34 31.47
N GLU A 283 6.16 -0.65 32.68
CA GLU A 283 5.54 -0.23 33.95
C GLU A 283 5.44 1.30 34.08
N ASP A 284 6.48 2.03 33.63
CA ASP A 284 6.48 3.48 33.67
C ASP A 284 5.48 4.08 32.67
N TYR A 285 5.29 3.44 31.51
CA TYR A 285 4.27 3.83 30.53
C TYR A 285 2.85 3.57 31.03
N GLU A 286 2.59 2.40 31.62
CA GLU A 286 1.27 2.04 32.19
C GLU A 286 0.85 2.93 33.35
N LYS A 287 1.80 3.45 34.14
CA LYS A 287 1.49 4.40 35.25
C LYS A 287 1.11 5.80 34.77
N THR A 288 1.50 6.16 33.55
CA THR A 288 1.31 7.52 33.01
C THR A 288 0.12 7.64 32.05
N ASN A 289 -0.47 6.52 31.62
CA ASN A 289 -1.61 6.42 30.72
C ASN A 289 -2.71 5.52 31.29
#